data_8f2dd2163aa069ea0bcd00b4295d1612
#
_entry.id   8f2dd2163aa069ea0bcd00b4295d1612
#
_cell.length_a   1.000
_cell.length_b   1.000
_cell.length_c   1.000
_cell.angle_alpha   90.00
_cell.angle_beta   90.00
_cell.angle_gamma   90.00
#
_symmetry.space_group_name_H-M   'P 1'
#
loop_
_entity.id
_entity.type
_entity.pdbx_description
1 polymer ?
#
loop_
_entity_poly.entity_id
_entity_poly.type
_entity_poly.pdbx_seq_one_letter_code
_entity_poly.pdbx_strand_id
1 'polypeptide(L)'
;RDAQESRGLGDVYKRQKLDDLLIRFEEVLNELGEPGVTDNQEHFQKLMKEQSDLQPIVDAYREYKKNKETIQDSLSMLEEEKDEDMREMLKEELSEAKKNVEELEHELKILLLPKDPNDNKNVIVEIRAGAGGDEAALFAAEIYRMYVKYAESRRWKTEMMSLNENGIGGFKEVTFMITGAGAYSRLKYESGVHRVQRVPETESGGRIHTSTCTVAIMPEAEEID
;
A
#
# COMPACT_ATOMS: atom_id res chain seq x y z
N ARG A 1 33.83 11.11 -1.44
CA ARG A 1 34.28 9.70 -1.27
C ARG A 1 33.25 8.95 -0.39
N ASP A 2 32.91 9.48 0.78
CA ASP A 2 32.01 8.82 1.75
C ASP A 2 30.59 8.59 1.26
N ALA A 3 30.06 9.49 0.39
CA ALA A 3 28.72 9.35 -0.18
C ALA A 3 28.62 8.21 -1.22
N GLN A 4 29.73 7.86 -1.85
CA GLN A 4 29.80 6.79 -2.85
C GLN A 4 29.96 5.42 -2.19
N GLU A 5 30.71 5.34 -1.10
CA GLU A 5 30.85 4.13 -0.27
C GLU A 5 29.54 3.80 0.48
N SER A 6 28.83 4.81 0.99
CA SER A 6 27.52 4.64 1.62
C SER A 6 26.45 4.10 0.64
N ARG A 7 26.49 4.51 -0.64
CA ARG A 7 25.60 3.96 -1.68
C ARG A 7 25.93 2.50 -1.98
N GLY A 8 27.20 2.13 -2.05
CA GLY A 8 27.64 0.75 -2.30
C GLY A 8 27.23 -0.23 -1.21
N LEU A 9 27.35 0.14 0.07
CA LEU A 9 26.94 -0.72 1.19
C LEU A 9 25.40 -0.93 1.21
N GLY A 10 24.62 0.11 0.93
CA GLY A 10 23.17 0.01 0.85
C GLY A 10 22.72 -0.92 -0.29
N ASP A 11 23.40 -0.90 -1.41
CA ASP A 11 23.09 -1.74 -2.57
C ASP A 11 23.48 -3.21 -2.35
N VAL A 12 24.61 -3.47 -1.68
CA VAL A 12 25.03 -4.84 -1.30
C VAL A 12 24.04 -5.45 -0.31
N TYR A 13 23.65 -4.71 0.72
CA TYR A 13 22.65 -5.18 1.70
C TYR A 13 21.31 -5.49 1.05
N LYS A 14 20.86 -4.63 0.14
CA LYS A 14 19.60 -4.86 -0.60
C LYS A 14 19.66 -6.11 -1.49
N ARG A 15 20.80 -6.32 -2.18
CA ARG A 15 21.00 -7.52 -3.01
C ARG A 15 20.98 -8.79 -2.16
N GLN A 16 21.70 -8.81 -1.04
CA GLN A 16 21.70 -9.95 -0.13
C GLN A 16 20.28 -10.26 0.38
N LYS A 17 19.51 -9.24 0.77
CA LYS A 17 18.13 -9.40 1.16
C LYS A 17 17.25 -9.97 0.03
N LEU A 18 17.44 -9.53 -1.20
CA LEU A 18 16.72 -10.05 -2.37
C LEU A 18 17.09 -11.51 -2.68
N ASP A 19 18.35 -11.87 -2.56
CA ASP A 19 18.80 -13.26 -2.72
C ASP A 19 18.22 -14.16 -1.63
N ASP A 20 18.16 -13.71 -0.38
CA ASP A 20 17.51 -14.43 0.73
C ASP A 20 16.02 -14.63 0.48
N LEU A 21 15.32 -13.60 -0.04
CA LEU A 21 13.90 -13.70 -0.40
C LEU A 21 13.67 -14.69 -1.55
N LEU A 22 14.57 -14.76 -2.52
CA LEU A 22 14.50 -15.73 -3.62
C LEU A 22 14.64 -17.16 -3.09
N ILE A 23 15.60 -17.41 -2.19
CA ILE A 23 15.80 -18.70 -1.54
C ILE A 23 14.55 -19.08 -0.74
N ARG A 24 14.01 -18.15 0.06
CA ARG A 24 12.79 -18.38 0.84
C ARG A 24 11.59 -18.71 -0.06
N PHE A 25 11.45 -18.05 -1.18
CA PHE A 25 10.39 -18.33 -2.15
C PHE A 25 10.49 -19.76 -2.70
N GLU A 26 11.68 -20.22 -3.02
CA GLU A 26 11.91 -21.60 -3.50
C GLU A 26 11.61 -22.63 -2.40
N GLU A 27 11.98 -22.35 -1.15
CA GLU A 27 11.61 -23.19 0.01
C GLU A 27 10.09 -23.30 0.15
N VAL A 28 9.37 -22.17 0.10
CA VAL A 28 7.90 -22.14 0.18
C VAL A 28 7.26 -22.95 -0.94
N LEU A 29 7.77 -22.84 -2.17
CA LEU A 29 7.27 -23.66 -3.30
C LEU A 29 7.51 -25.15 -3.07
N ASN A 30 8.66 -25.52 -2.51
CA ASN A 30 8.97 -26.91 -2.19
C ASN A 30 8.05 -27.44 -1.08
N GLU A 31 7.87 -26.67 0.00
CA GLU A 31 6.94 -27.04 1.09
C GLU A 31 5.50 -27.18 0.59
N LEU A 32 5.04 -26.30 -0.32
CA LEU A 32 3.71 -26.40 -0.96
C LEU A 32 3.57 -27.64 -1.85
N GLY A 33 4.68 -28.17 -2.39
CA GLY A 33 4.72 -29.40 -3.20
C GLY A 33 4.80 -30.68 -2.38
N GLU A 34 4.97 -30.62 -1.06
CA GLU A 34 5.09 -31.81 -0.20
C GLU A 34 3.76 -32.56 -0.07
N PRO A 35 3.79 -33.90 -0.09
CA PRO A 35 2.60 -34.71 0.17
C PRO A 35 2.08 -34.46 1.60
N GLY A 36 0.79 -34.13 1.72
CA GLY A 36 0.15 -33.92 3.03
C GLY A 36 0.19 -32.46 3.54
N VAL A 37 0.76 -31.52 2.78
CA VAL A 37 0.75 -30.09 3.14
C VAL A 37 -0.67 -29.55 3.38
N THR A 38 -1.67 -30.10 2.68
CA THR A 38 -3.09 -29.74 2.80
C THR A 38 -3.74 -30.29 4.07
N ASP A 39 -3.12 -31.24 4.78
CA ASP A 39 -3.65 -31.83 6.01
C ASP A 39 -3.64 -30.82 7.16
N ASN A 40 -2.72 -29.87 7.10
CA ASN A 40 -2.69 -28.71 8.00
C ASN A 40 -3.12 -27.44 7.28
N GLN A 41 -4.41 -27.16 7.31
CA GLN A 41 -5.02 -26.05 6.56
C GLN A 41 -4.46 -24.68 6.95
N GLU A 42 -4.15 -24.46 8.22
CA GLU A 42 -3.56 -23.21 8.72
C GLU A 42 -2.15 -23.00 8.14
N HIS A 43 -1.34 -24.05 8.17
CA HIS A 43 0.02 -24.01 7.61
C HIS A 43 -0.01 -23.79 6.10
N PHE A 44 -0.89 -24.50 5.39
CA PHE A 44 -1.07 -24.34 3.94
C PHE A 44 -1.48 -22.92 3.57
N GLN A 45 -2.43 -22.30 4.31
CA GLN A 45 -2.84 -20.91 4.07
C GLN A 45 -1.70 -19.93 4.31
N LYS A 46 -0.87 -20.14 5.34
CA LYS A 46 0.31 -19.32 5.60
C LYS A 46 1.32 -19.37 4.46
N LEU A 47 1.61 -20.57 3.97
CA LEU A 47 2.51 -20.77 2.83
C LEU A 47 1.98 -20.13 1.55
N MET A 48 0.69 -20.29 1.25
CA MET A 48 0.06 -19.67 0.09
C MET A 48 0.10 -18.14 0.15
N LYS A 49 -0.13 -17.56 1.35
CA LYS A 49 -0.02 -16.13 1.54
C LYS A 49 1.42 -15.65 1.36
N GLU A 50 2.39 -16.35 1.95
CA GLU A 50 3.81 -16.02 1.82
C GLU A 50 4.26 -16.09 0.36
N GLN A 51 3.87 -17.13 -0.37
CA GLN A 51 4.13 -17.27 -1.80
C GLN A 51 3.55 -16.09 -2.60
N SER A 52 2.29 -15.74 -2.35
CA SER A 52 1.62 -14.61 -3.01
C SER A 52 2.30 -13.26 -2.71
N ASP A 53 2.78 -13.06 -1.48
CA ASP A 53 3.47 -11.83 -1.08
C ASP A 53 4.88 -11.72 -1.69
N LEU A 54 5.59 -12.85 -1.84
CA LEU A 54 6.94 -12.90 -2.39
C LEU A 54 6.97 -12.91 -3.92
N GLN A 55 5.95 -13.43 -4.58
CA GLN A 55 5.92 -13.59 -6.05
C GLN A 55 6.27 -12.30 -6.81
N PRO A 56 5.67 -11.12 -6.54
CA PRO A 56 5.99 -9.90 -7.28
C PRO A 56 7.45 -9.48 -7.10
N ILE A 57 8.01 -9.66 -5.89
CA ILE A 57 9.40 -9.32 -5.59
C ILE A 57 10.35 -10.22 -6.35
N VAL A 58 10.07 -11.53 -6.37
CA VAL A 58 10.88 -12.54 -7.06
C VAL A 58 10.85 -12.33 -8.57
N ASP A 59 9.69 -12.05 -9.13
CA ASP A 59 9.53 -11.80 -10.57
C ASP A 59 10.32 -10.56 -11.00
N ALA A 60 10.17 -9.44 -10.28
CA ALA A 60 10.91 -8.22 -10.54
C ALA A 60 12.43 -8.42 -10.38
N TYR A 61 12.86 -9.19 -9.38
CA TYR A 61 14.29 -9.45 -9.15
C TYR A 61 14.90 -10.38 -10.20
N ARG A 62 14.18 -11.39 -10.66
CA ARG A 62 14.60 -12.25 -11.78
C ARG A 62 14.77 -11.46 -13.06
N GLU A 63 13.81 -10.59 -13.38
CA GLU A 63 13.88 -9.73 -14.54
C GLU A 63 15.05 -8.71 -14.42
N TYR A 64 15.28 -8.17 -13.24
CA TYR A 64 16.44 -7.33 -12.95
C TYR A 64 17.77 -8.05 -13.22
N LYS A 65 17.93 -9.28 -12.72
CA LYS A 65 19.14 -10.10 -12.95
C LYS A 65 19.35 -10.34 -14.43
N LYS A 66 18.29 -10.74 -15.16
CA LYS A 66 18.34 -10.97 -16.60
C LYS A 66 18.78 -9.74 -17.38
N ASN A 67 18.22 -8.56 -17.09
CA ASN A 67 18.63 -7.32 -17.76
C ASN A 67 20.08 -6.94 -17.42
N LYS A 68 20.55 -7.20 -16.19
CA LYS A 68 21.95 -7.02 -15.81
C LYS A 68 22.89 -7.94 -16.61
N GLU A 69 22.51 -9.18 -16.80
CA GLU A 69 23.25 -10.14 -17.63
C GLU A 69 23.27 -9.68 -19.10
N THR A 70 22.13 -9.29 -19.66
CA THR A 70 22.04 -8.71 -21.01
C THR A 70 22.96 -7.50 -21.18
N ILE A 71 23.03 -6.59 -20.21
CA ILE A 71 23.95 -5.45 -20.25
C ILE A 71 25.41 -5.93 -20.36
N GLN A 72 25.78 -6.90 -19.54
CA GLN A 72 27.14 -7.42 -19.50
C GLN A 72 27.51 -8.14 -20.81
N ASP A 73 26.62 -8.96 -21.32
CA ASP A 73 26.79 -9.70 -22.57
C ASP A 73 26.87 -8.76 -23.77
N SER A 74 25.97 -7.79 -23.89
CA SER A 74 25.97 -6.80 -24.97
C SER A 74 27.24 -5.94 -24.95
N LEU A 75 27.76 -5.58 -23.77
CA LEU A 75 29.04 -4.86 -23.66
C LEU A 75 30.21 -5.71 -24.14
N SER A 76 30.27 -6.98 -23.74
CA SER A 76 31.31 -7.92 -24.17
C SER A 76 31.26 -8.15 -25.69
N MET A 77 30.07 -8.35 -26.23
CA MET A 77 29.89 -8.54 -27.68
C MET A 77 30.27 -7.30 -28.49
N LEU A 78 29.98 -6.07 -27.96
CA LEU A 78 30.37 -4.83 -28.62
C LEU A 78 31.88 -4.62 -28.74
N GLU A 79 32.68 -5.23 -27.86
CA GLU A 79 34.14 -5.17 -27.91
C GLU A 79 34.71 -6.01 -29.06
N GLU A 80 34.04 -7.12 -29.39
CA GLU A 80 34.50 -8.12 -30.40
C GLU A 80 33.84 -7.91 -31.76
N GLU A 81 32.62 -7.35 -31.82
CA GLU A 81 31.82 -7.21 -33.03
C GLU A 81 32.36 -6.09 -33.94
N LYS A 82 32.49 -6.39 -35.21
CA LYS A 82 33.00 -5.45 -36.26
C LYS A 82 31.94 -5.04 -37.26
N ASP A 83 30.83 -5.78 -37.34
CA ASP A 83 29.72 -5.45 -38.23
C ASP A 83 28.95 -4.26 -37.64
N GLU A 84 28.77 -3.21 -38.45
CA GLU A 84 28.15 -1.96 -38.00
C GLU A 84 26.66 -2.14 -37.67
N ASP A 85 25.94 -2.94 -38.46
CA ASP A 85 24.51 -3.19 -38.24
C ASP A 85 24.30 -3.99 -36.95
N MET A 86 25.13 -5.00 -36.71
CA MET A 86 25.11 -5.77 -35.46
C MET A 86 25.48 -4.92 -34.25
N ARG A 87 26.44 -4.02 -34.40
CA ARG A 87 26.82 -3.07 -33.34
C ARG A 87 25.69 -2.11 -32.98
N GLU A 88 24.90 -1.68 -33.97
CA GLU A 88 23.75 -0.79 -33.74
C GLU A 88 22.64 -1.53 -32.97
N MET A 89 22.31 -2.76 -33.36
CA MET A 89 21.39 -3.63 -32.62
C MET A 89 21.82 -3.85 -31.17
N LEU A 90 23.09 -4.15 -30.94
CA LEU A 90 23.64 -4.34 -29.58
C LEU A 90 23.57 -3.06 -28.73
N LYS A 91 23.76 -1.89 -29.34
CA LYS A 91 23.61 -0.60 -28.63
C LYS A 91 22.15 -0.33 -28.27
N GLU A 92 21.19 -0.67 -29.13
CA GLU A 92 19.77 -0.54 -28.83
C GLU A 92 19.37 -1.48 -27.68
N GLU A 93 19.76 -2.75 -27.77
CA GLU A 93 19.53 -3.73 -26.71
C GLU A 93 20.14 -3.30 -25.38
N LEU A 94 21.37 -2.80 -25.40
CA LEU A 94 22.05 -2.25 -24.21
C LEU A 94 21.29 -1.06 -23.62
N SER A 95 20.80 -0.16 -24.47
CA SER A 95 20.04 1.02 -24.04
C SER A 95 18.72 0.63 -23.38
N GLU A 96 17.99 -0.31 -23.99
CA GLU A 96 16.73 -0.83 -23.46
C GLU A 96 16.95 -1.57 -22.13
N ALA A 97 17.95 -2.45 -22.06
CA ALA A 97 18.29 -3.17 -20.84
C ALA A 97 18.67 -2.23 -19.68
N LYS A 98 19.42 -1.16 -19.95
CA LYS A 98 19.76 -0.14 -18.93
C LYS A 98 18.52 0.57 -18.40
N LYS A 99 17.59 0.94 -19.28
CA LYS A 99 16.33 1.58 -18.90
C LYS A 99 15.49 0.64 -18.04
N ASN A 100 15.36 -0.62 -18.45
CA ASN A 100 14.64 -1.64 -17.68
C ASN A 100 15.25 -1.86 -16.29
N VAL A 101 16.57 -1.86 -16.17
CA VAL A 101 17.26 -1.95 -14.86
C VAL A 101 16.89 -0.78 -13.94
N GLU A 102 16.87 0.44 -14.45
CA GLU A 102 16.49 1.62 -13.64
C GLU A 102 15.03 1.54 -13.17
N GLU A 103 14.12 1.16 -14.05
CA GLU A 103 12.70 0.97 -13.73
C GLU A 103 12.51 -0.14 -12.68
N LEU A 104 13.17 -1.28 -12.84
CA LEU A 104 13.11 -2.41 -11.91
C LEU A 104 13.76 -2.10 -10.56
N GLU A 105 14.85 -1.32 -10.52
CA GLU A 105 15.43 -0.84 -9.27
C GLU A 105 14.44 0.04 -8.47
N HIS A 106 13.70 0.88 -9.18
CA HIS A 106 12.66 1.69 -8.55
C HIS A 106 11.49 0.83 -8.04
N GLU A 107 11.01 -0.11 -8.85
CA GLU A 107 9.96 -1.05 -8.49
C GLU A 107 10.36 -1.91 -7.28
N LEU A 108 11.56 -2.48 -7.28
CA LEU A 108 12.07 -3.27 -6.16
C LEU A 108 12.19 -2.46 -4.86
N LYS A 109 12.58 -1.19 -4.94
CA LYS A 109 12.57 -0.30 -3.76
C LYS A 109 11.18 -0.17 -3.15
N ILE A 110 10.15 -0.03 -3.99
CA ILE A 110 8.76 0.06 -3.55
C ILE A 110 8.29 -1.27 -2.96
N LEU A 111 8.56 -2.38 -3.64
CA LEU A 111 8.17 -3.73 -3.20
C LEU A 111 8.83 -4.16 -1.88
N LEU A 112 10.03 -3.65 -1.59
CA LEU A 112 10.77 -3.93 -0.34
C LEU A 112 10.37 -3.02 0.83
N LEU A 113 9.48 -2.05 0.62
CA LEU A 113 8.97 -1.25 1.73
C LEU A 113 8.21 -2.13 2.72
N PRO A 114 8.39 -1.87 4.03
CA PRO A 114 7.61 -2.59 5.04
C PRO A 114 6.11 -2.44 4.76
N LYS A 115 5.41 -3.55 4.65
CA LYS A 115 3.96 -3.58 4.51
C LYS A 115 3.33 -3.69 5.90
N ASP A 116 2.31 -2.86 6.15
CA ASP A 116 1.48 -3.01 7.34
C ASP A 116 0.63 -4.28 7.17
N PRO A 117 0.66 -5.24 8.11
CA PRO A 117 -0.15 -6.46 8.02
C PRO A 117 -1.65 -6.19 7.94
N ASN A 118 -2.09 -5.01 8.36
CA ASN A 118 -3.49 -4.60 8.32
C ASN A 118 -3.91 -3.94 6.99
N ASP A 119 -2.97 -3.66 6.07
CA ASP A 119 -3.24 -2.90 4.83
C ASP A 119 -4.37 -3.48 3.97
N ASN A 120 -4.55 -4.80 3.99
CA ASN A 120 -5.60 -5.49 3.23
C ASN A 120 -6.91 -5.69 4.00
N LYS A 121 -6.98 -5.25 5.27
CA LYS A 121 -8.17 -5.40 6.10
C LYS A 121 -9.24 -4.38 5.75
N ASN A 122 -10.47 -4.73 6.08
CA ASN A 122 -11.59 -3.78 6.12
C ASN A 122 -11.38 -2.78 7.27
N VAL A 123 -12.13 -1.71 7.23
CA VAL A 123 -11.96 -0.57 8.13
C VAL A 123 -13.22 -0.31 8.92
N ILE A 124 -13.07 -0.11 10.21
CA ILE A 124 -14.10 0.47 11.08
C ILE A 124 -13.74 1.94 11.26
N VAL A 125 -14.66 2.83 10.90
CA VAL A 125 -14.52 4.28 11.03
C VAL A 125 -15.45 4.77 12.12
N GLU A 126 -14.92 5.48 13.11
CA GLU A 126 -15.68 6.15 14.14
C GLU A 126 -15.48 7.66 14.02
N ILE A 127 -16.56 8.42 13.95
CA ILE A 127 -16.53 9.87 13.90
C ILE A 127 -17.32 10.40 15.08
N ARG A 128 -16.70 11.26 15.87
CA ARG A 128 -17.33 11.95 17.01
C ARG A 128 -17.28 13.45 16.85
N ALA A 129 -18.40 14.11 17.03
CA ALA A 129 -18.45 15.56 17.13
C ALA A 129 -17.62 16.03 18.32
N GLY A 130 -16.79 17.06 18.10
CA GLY A 130 -15.95 17.69 19.10
C GLY A 130 -16.49 19.05 19.55
N ALA A 131 -15.60 20.04 19.64
CA ALA A 131 -15.97 21.40 19.97
C ALA A 131 -16.79 22.07 18.86
N GLY A 132 -17.86 22.76 19.20
CA GLY A 132 -18.73 23.50 18.28
C GLY A 132 -20.22 23.16 18.38
N GLY A 133 -20.63 22.35 19.35
CA GLY A 133 -22.04 22.01 19.58
C GLY A 133 -22.73 21.39 18.36
N ASP A 134 -23.90 21.93 18.00
CA ASP A 134 -24.70 21.43 16.87
C ASP A 134 -23.96 21.53 15.52
N GLU A 135 -23.17 22.57 15.32
CA GLU A 135 -22.36 22.73 14.10
C GLU A 135 -21.27 21.67 14.01
N ALA A 136 -20.67 21.27 15.12
CA ALA A 136 -19.73 20.15 15.14
C ALA A 136 -20.39 18.82 14.75
N ALA A 137 -21.63 18.61 15.15
CA ALA A 137 -22.41 17.44 14.77
C ALA A 137 -22.80 17.46 13.27
N LEU A 138 -23.14 18.63 12.73
CA LEU A 138 -23.38 18.81 11.30
C LEU A 138 -22.09 18.56 10.50
N PHE A 139 -20.98 19.05 10.98
CA PHE A 139 -19.67 18.81 10.37
C PHE A 139 -19.28 17.32 10.40
N ALA A 140 -19.51 16.61 11.50
CA ALA A 140 -19.29 15.18 11.60
C ALA A 140 -20.13 14.39 10.57
N ALA A 141 -21.37 14.78 10.35
CA ALA A 141 -22.23 14.19 9.34
C ALA A 141 -21.72 14.44 7.91
N GLU A 142 -21.13 15.61 7.65
CA GLU A 142 -20.49 15.90 6.35
C GLU A 142 -19.25 15.07 6.13
N ILE A 143 -18.40 14.91 7.14
CA ILE A 143 -17.19 14.04 7.09
C ILE A 143 -17.62 12.59 6.84
N TYR A 144 -18.66 12.09 7.50
CA TYR A 144 -19.24 10.78 7.19
C TYR A 144 -19.63 10.66 5.71
N ARG A 145 -20.38 11.61 5.19
CA ARG A 145 -20.79 11.61 3.76
C ARG A 145 -19.61 11.65 2.81
N MET A 146 -18.55 12.38 3.17
CA MET A 146 -17.30 12.42 2.41
C MET A 146 -16.67 11.04 2.28
N TYR A 147 -16.55 10.31 3.38
CA TYR A 147 -15.99 8.95 3.36
C TYR A 147 -16.88 7.96 2.62
N VAL A 148 -18.19 8.05 2.77
CA VAL A 148 -19.14 7.19 2.01
C VAL A 148 -18.98 7.42 0.51
N LYS A 149 -18.93 8.67 0.06
CA LYS A 149 -18.74 8.99 -1.36
C LYS A 149 -17.37 8.55 -1.89
N TYR A 150 -16.34 8.69 -1.07
CA TYR A 150 -15.02 8.17 -1.42
C TYR A 150 -15.04 6.65 -1.58
N ALA A 151 -15.64 5.93 -0.63
CA ALA A 151 -15.79 4.48 -0.71
C ALA A 151 -16.56 4.05 -1.96
N GLU A 152 -17.66 4.72 -2.30
CA GLU A 152 -18.42 4.49 -3.53
C GLU A 152 -17.56 4.66 -4.78
N SER A 153 -16.76 5.72 -4.83
CA SER A 153 -15.84 5.97 -5.96
C SER A 153 -14.79 4.87 -6.14
N ARG A 154 -14.47 4.16 -5.06
CA ARG A 154 -13.57 3.00 -5.05
C ARG A 154 -14.29 1.66 -5.21
N ARG A 155 -15.63 1.66 -5.34
CA ARG A 155 -16.47 0.46 -5.36
C ARG A 155 -16.38 -0.36 -4.07
N TRP A 156 -16.10 0.31 -2.96
CA TRP A 156 -16.14 -0.29 -1.63
C TRP A 156 -17.56 -0.22 -1.07
N LYS A 157 -17.92 -1.16 -0.21
CA LYS A 157 -19.19 -1.17 0.49
C LYS A 157 -19.06 -0.42 1.81
N THR A 158 -20.14 0.26 2.19
CA THR A 158 -20.25 0.92 3.50
C THR A 158 -21.47 0.35 4.24
N GLU A 159 -21.30 0.08 5.52
CA GLU A 159 -22.34 -0.43 6.41
C GLU A 159 -22.35 0.36 7.70
N MET A 160 -23.52 0.93 8.03
CA MET A 160 -23.71 1.66 9.29
C MET A 160 -23.79 0.66 10.45
N MET A 161 -22.95 0.84 11.46
CA MET A 161 -22.94 0.01 12.66
C MET A 161 -23.70 0.67 13.81
N SER A 162 -23.44 1.95 14.07
CA SER A 162 -24.16 2.73 15.07
C SER A 162 -24.24 4.21 14.70
N LEU A 163 -25.29 4.87 15.14
CA LEU A 163 -25.53 6.28 14.88
C LEU A 163 -26.19 6.94 16.07
N ASN A 164 -25.66 8.09 16.49
CA ASN A 164 -26.25 8.98 17.47
C ASN A 164 -26.42 10.38 16.85
N GLU A 165 -27.66 10.73 16.53
CA GLU A 165 -28.02 12.00 15.90
C GLU A 165 -28.33 13.09 16.94
N ASN A 166 -28.20 14.35 16.52
CA ASN A 166 -28.58 15.51 17.35
C ASN A 166 -29.99 16.07 17.06
N GLY A 167 -30.76 15.42 16.18
CA GLY A 167 -32.12 15.81 15.83
C GLY A 167 -32.26 16.89 14.76
N ILE A 168 -31.17 17.47 14.28
CA ILE A 168 -31.14 18.47 13.20
C ILE A 168 -30.32 18.00 11.98
N GLY A 169 -30.10 16.69 11.87
CA GLY A 169 -29.34 16.10 10.78
C GLY A 169 -27.82 16.02 11.01
N GLY A 170 -27.35 16.43 12.18
CA GLY A 170 -25.95 16.26 12.60
C GLY A 170 -25.75 14.94 13.35
N PHE A 171 -24.51 14.46 13.39
CA PHE A 171 -24.11 13.25 14.07
C PHE A 171 -23.25 13.59 15.29
N LYS A 172 -23.72 13.22 16.49
CA LYS A 172 -22.89 13.27 17.70
C LYS A 172 -21.80 12.20 17.64
N GLU A 173 -22.18 11.03 17.16
CA GLU A 173 -21.28 9.91 16.95
C GLU A 173 -21.83 9.01 15.83
N VAL A 174 -20.96 8.49 15.00
CA VAL A 174 -21.28 7.50 13.99
C VAL A 174 -20.15 6.50 13.88
N THR A 175 -20.49 5.23 13.81
CA THR A 175 -19.55 4.14 13.54
C THR A 175 -20.04 3.35 12.34
N PHE A 176 -19.19 3.14 11.37
CA PHE A 176 -19.51 2.39 10.15
C PHE A 176 -18.31 1.60 9.65
N MET A 177 -18.59 0.54 8.93
CA MET A 177 -17.60 -0.30 8.29
C MET A 177 -17.44 0.07 6.82
N ILE A 178 -16.20 0.06 6.34
CA ILE A 178 -15.88 0.13 4.92
C ILE A 178 -15.21 -1.18 4.53
N THR A 179 -15.85 -1.91 3.62
CA THR A 179 -15.38 -3.21 3.12
C THR A 179 -14.86 -3.06 1.71
N GLY A 180 -13.58 -3.32 1.52
CA GLY A 180 -12.95 -3.26 0.22
C GLY A 180 -11.45 -3.51 0.25
N ALA A 181 -10.91 -3.96 -0.87
CA ALA A 181 -9.48 -4.25 -0.99
C ALA A 181 -8.63 -2.99 -0.78
N GLY A 182 -7.72 -3.04 0.20
CA GLY A 182 -6.83 -1.95 0.53
C GLY A 182 -7.51 -0.76 1.23
N ALA A 183 -8.72 -0.93 1.79
CA ALA A 183 -9.44 0.14 2.47
C ALA A 183 -8.63 0.71 3.65
N TYR A 184 -8.08 -0.14 4.50
CA TYR A 184 -7.26 0.30 5.63
C TYR A 184 -5.99 1.01 5.17
N SER A 185 -5.29 0.52 4.16
CA SER A 185 -4.07 1.15 3.67
C SER A 185 -4.30 2.58 3.16
N ARG A 186 -5.48 2.87 2.64
CA ARG A 186 -5.86 4.20 2.14
C ARG A 186 -6.31 5.15 3.24
N LEU A 187 -7.02 4.63 4.24
CA LEU A 187 -7.69 5.45 5.25
C LEU A 187 -6.94 5.55 6.58
N LYS A 188 -5.94 4.71 6.83
CA LYS A 188 -5.23 4.65 8.12
C LYS A 188 -4.64 5.98 8.60
N TYR A 189 -4.31 6.89 7.69
CA TYR A 189 -3.77 8.22 8.02
C TYR A 189 -4.85 9.29 8.23
N GLU A 190 -6.12 8.95 8.07
CA GLU A 190 -7.25 9.87 8.31
C GLU A 190 -7.59 10.02 9.80
N SER A 191 -7.05 9.16 10.67
CA SER A 191 -7.23 9.28 12.11
C SER A 191 -6.70 10.60 12.64
N GLY A 192 -7.51 11.27 13.44
CA GLY A 192 -7.13 12.53 14.08
C GLY A 192 -8.28 13.49 14.23
N VAL A 193 -7.96 14.73 14.53
CA VAL A 193 -8.93 15.82 14.66
C VAL A 193 -9.07 16.55 13.34
N HIS A 194 -10.28 16.58 12.81
CA HIS A 194 -10.66 17.36 11.64
C HIS A 194 -11.29 18.68 12.09
N ARG A 195 -10.91 19.78 11.48
CA ARG A 195 -11.33 21.13 11.85
C ARG A 195 -11.88 21.87 10.65
N VAL A 196 -12.97 22.59 10.87
CA VAL A 196 -13.54 23.52 9.89
C VAL A 196 -13.69 24.91 10.52
N GLN A 197 -13.40 25.93 9.73
CA GLN A 197 -13.67 27.34 10.05
C GLN A 197 -14.62 27.88 8.99
N ARG A 198 -15.87 28.11 9.40
CA ARG A 198 -16.92 28.63 8.51
C ARG A 198 -17.98 29.39 9.34
N VAL A 199 -18.83 30.14 8.67
CA VAL A 199 -20.05 30.65 9.29
C VAL A 199 -20.98 29.46 9.48
N PRO A 200 -21.35 29.07 10.73
CA PRO A 200 -22.26 27.96 10.97
C PRO A 200 -23.66 28.21 10.38
N GLU A 201 -24.34 27.15 9.96
CA GLU A 201 -25.75 27.25 9.57
C GLU A 201 -26.66 27.70 10.73
N THR A 202 -26.23 27.47 11.97
CA THR A 202 -26.92 27.83 13.21
C THR A 202 -26.62 29.26 13.67
N GLU A 203 -25.73 29.99 12.98
CA GLU A 203 -25.27 31.36 13.36
C GLU A 203 -26.04 32.40 12.56
N SER A 204 -26.76 33.29 13.26
CA SER A 204 -27.53 34.38 12.66
C SER A 204 -26.72 35.66 12.40
N GLY A 205 -25.57 35.83 13.06
CA GLY A 205 -24.73 37.03 13.00
C GLY A 205 -23.65 37.02 11.93
N GLY A 206 -23.55 35.99 11.12
CA GLY A 206 -22.54 35.88 10.07
C GLY A 206 -21.10 35.75 10.55
N ARG A 207 -20.89 35.37 11.81
CA ARG A 207 -19.55 35.21 12.41
C ARG A 207 -18.95 33.84 12.09
N ILE A 208 -17.67 33.81 11.77
CA ILE A 208 -16.91 32.57 11.56
C ILE A 208 -16.65 31.92 12.92
N HIS A 209 -17.02 30.62 13.01
CA HIS A 209 -16.73 29.78 14.17
C HIS A 209 -15.84 28.61 13.77
N THR A 210 -15.14 28.02 14.73
CA THR A 210 -14.36 26.78 14.56
C THR A 210 -15.16 25.62 15.11
N SER A 211 -15.32 24.58 14.30
CA SER A 211 -15.91 23.31 14.70
C SER A 211 -14.95 22.17 14.43
N THR A 212 -14.99 21.15 15.27
CA THR A 212 -14.10 20.00 15.18
C THR A 212 -14.87 18.69 15.24
N CYS A 213 -14.35 17.66 14.60
CA CYS A 213 -14.72 16.28 14.87
C CYS A 213 -13.46 15.41 14.95
N THR A 214 -13.58 14.29 15.65
CA THR A 214 -12.51 13.30 15.75
C THR A 214 -12.85 12.12 14.89
N VAL A 215 -11.90 11.66 14.09
CA VAL A 215 -11.99 10.46 13.26
C VAL A 215 -11.03 9.41 13.81
N ALA A 216 -11.53 8.21 14.05
CA ALA A 216 -10.73 7.03 14.39
C ALA A 216 -10.89 5.99 13.28
N ILE A 217 -9.76 5.51 12.77
CA ILE A 217 -9.68 4.47 11.75
C ILE A 217 -9.07 3.23 12.41
N MET A 218 -9.81 2.13 12.40
CA MET A 218 -9.39 0.87 13.01
C MET A 218 -9.48 -0.26 11.98
N PRO A 219 -8.48 -1.14 11.91
CA PRO A 219 -8.62 -2.34 11.10
C PRO A 219 -9.69 -3.25 11.71
N GLU A 220 -10.43 -3.95 10.85
CA GLU A 220 -11.34 -4.99 11.30
C GLU A 220 -10.56 -6.06 12.10
N ALA A 221 -11.04 -6.37 13.31
CA ALA A 221 -10.43 -7.42 14.14
C ALA A 221 -10.72 -8.79 13.52
N GLU A 222 -9.74 -9.69 13.59
CA GLU A 222 -9.99 -11.11 13.31
C GLU A 222 -10.76 -11.70 14.50
N GLU A 223 -11.72 -12.55 14.20
CA GLU A 223 -12.36 -13.34 15.24
C GLU A 223 -11.28 -14.23 15.89
N ILE A 224 -11.07 -14.03 17.17
CA ILE A 224 -10.17 -14.89 17.96
C ILE A 224 -11.06 -16.03 18.46
N ASP A 225 -10.89 -17.21 17.86
CA ASP A 225 -11.46 -18.47 18.37
C ASP A 225 -10.89 -18.83 19.75
#